data_534a27899852c5a6a74848b003dc7fb2
#
_entry.id   534a27899852c5a6a74848b003dc7fb2
#
_cell.length_a   1.000
_cell.length_b   1.000
_cell.length_c   1.000
_cell.angle_alpha   90.00
_cell.angle_beta   90.00
_cell.angle_gamma   90.00
#
_symmetry.space_group_name_H-M   'P 1'
#
loop_
_entity.id
_entity.type
_entity.pdbx_description
1 polymer ?
#
loop_
_entity_poly.entity_id
_entity_poly.type
_entity_poly.pdbx_seq_one_letter_code
_entity_poly.pdbx_strand_id
1 'polypeptide(L)'
;MKNQTRRHFLKRSSIGAVAIATSSSKLLAKEEGFIDLFDGKTLKGWHKNPQRIGHGTGGVWKAEDGCITGEQDPPGSGNGGILLTDAKFGDFDLRLDIKPDWGVCSGLFLRGNDKGQCFQMMVDYHDGGNVGHIYGEGTGGFNTRPFDIDGKIIDGKLVGLKPKPKGEKPKINYSISGEKFCSLYKVNDWNKVRVKCVGKHPKIITWINGEKVCEFDAASYSGSGFDREKITQTLGTKGSIAVQVHGGGSWPKGAKCRWRNIRIKEL
;
A
#
# COMPACT_ATOMS: atom_id res chain seq x y z
N MET A 1 -52.74 65.40 42.42
CA MET A 1 -51.27 65.29 42.50
C MET A 1 -50.85 63.92 42.86
N LYS A 2 -50.63 63.03 41.90
CA LYS A 2 -49.85 61.81 42.03
C LYS A 2 -49.58 61.26 40.65
N ASN A 3 -48.34 61.37 40.19
CA ASN A 3 -47.84 60.76 38.94
C ASN A 3 -47.72 59.27 39.11
N GLN A 4 -48.35 58.51 38.26
CA GLN A 4 -48.09 57.08 38.11
C GLN A 4 -47.24 56.83 36.87
N THR A 5 -46.06 56.35 37.07
CA THR A 5 -45.10 55.90 36.06
C THR A 5 -45.42 54.50 35.61
N ARG A 6 -45.77 54.31 34.34
CA ARG A 6 -45.96 52.98 33.73
C ARG A 6 -44.62 52.37 33.36
N ARG A 7 -44.24 51.24 33.99
CA ARG A 7 -43.11 50.40 33.57
C ARG A 7 -43.55 49.50 32.41
N HIS A 8 -42.94 49.70 31.24
CA HIS A 8 -43.02 48.75 30.16
C HIS A 8 -42.14 47.53 30.37
N PHE A 9 -42.74 46.34 30.42
CA PHE A 9 -42.07 45.06 30.49
C PHE A 9 -41.72 44.60 29.10
N LEU A 10 -40.46 44.69 28.67
CA LEU A 10 -39.98 44.15 27.40
C LEU A 10 -39.67 42.67 27.58
N LYS A 11 -40.54 41.83 26.96
CA LYS A 11 -40.22 40.38 26.79
C LYS A 11 -39.14 40.23 25.74
N ARG A 12 -37.96 39.81 26.12
CA ARG A 12 -36.91 39.34 25.21
C ARG A 12 -37.25 37.92 24.78
N SER A 13 -37.66 37.74 23.53
CA SER A 13 -37.73 36.44 22.86
C SER A 13 -36.34 36.06 22.40
N SER A 14 -35.73 35.09 23.05
CA SER A 14 -34.48 34.44 22.59
C SER A 14 -34.80 33.46 21.47
N ILE A 15 -34.50 33.86 20.22
CA ILE A 15 -34.50 32.93 19.07
C ILE A 15 -33.23 32.13 19.18
N GLY A 16 -33.36 30.87 19.58
CA GLY A 16 -32.27 29.90 19.55
C GLY A 16 -31.93 29.56 18.09
N ALA A 17 -30.79 29.99 17.63
CA ALA A 17 -30.25 29.56 16.34
C ALA A 17 -29.76 28.11 16.49
N VAL A 18 -30.50 27.14 15.94
CA VAL A 18 -30.04 25.77 15.76
C VAL A 18 -29.01 25.78 14.63
N ALA A 19 -27.74 25.68 14.97
CA ALA A 19 -26.68 25.46 13.99
C ALA A 19 -26.79 24.02 13.47
N ILE A 20 -27.37 23.86 12.28
CA ILE A 20 -27.31 22.61 11.52
C ILE A 20 -25.89 22.46 11.02
N ALA A 21 -25.09 21.63 11.69
CA ALA A 21 -23.79 21.21 11.22
C ALA A 21 -24.00 20.32 9.98
N THR A 22 -23.98 20.90 8.79
CA THR A 22 -23.88 20.16 7.53
C THR A 22 -22.48 19.55 7.46
N SER A 23 -22.36 18.28 7.80
CA SER A 23 -21.17 17.48 7.49
C SER A 23 -21.04 17.41 5.97
N SER A 24 -20.23 18.31 5.41
CA SER A 24 -19.83 18.25 4.01
C SER A 24 -18.96 17.01 3.83
N SER A 25 -19.57 15.86 3.54
CA SER A 25 -18.88 14.75 2.92
C SER A 25 -18.41 15.26 1.55
N LYS A 26 -17.14 15.66 1.44
CA LYS A 26 -16.49 15.86 0.15
C LYS A 26 -16.55 14.52 -0.57
N LEU A 27 -17.56 14.31 -1.42
CA LEU A 27 -17.48 13.35 -2.50
C LEU A 27 -16.25 13.79 -3.32
N LEU A 28 -15.13 13.08 -3.14
CA LEU A 28 -14.01 13.19 -4.06
C LEU A 28 -14.59 12.87 -5.44
N ALA A 29 -14.59 13.82 -6.35
CA ALA A 29 -14.99 13.60 -7.73
C ALA A 29 -14.23 12.37 -8.21
N LYS A 30 -14.96 11.36 -8.72
CA LYS A 30 -14.37 10.12 -9.23
C LYS A 30 -13.43 10.52 -10.37
N GLU A 31 -12.13 10.33 -10.18
CA GLU A 31 -11.13 10.72 -11.17
C GLU A 31 -11.36 9.93 -12.46
N GLU A 32 -11.41 10.60 -13.59
CA GLU A 32 -11.83 10.04 -14.86
C GLU A 32 -11.01 8.79 -15.25
N GLY A 33 -11.71 7.71 -15.57
CA GLY A 33 -11.13 6.45 -16.01
C GLY A 33 -10.58 5.55 -14.90
N PHE A 34 -10.68 5.93 -13.62
CA PHE A 34 -10.35 5.02 -12.52
C PHE A 34 -11.57 4.20 -12.10
N ILE A 35 -11.35 2.90 -11.87
CA ILE A 35 -12.32 1.99 -11.25
C ILE A 35 -11.83 1.58 -9.88
N ASP A 36 -12.74 1.43 -8.93
CA ASP A 36 -12.43 0.95 -7.58
C ASP A 36 -12.29 -0.58 -7.61
N LEU A 37 -11.15 -1.09 -7.12
CA LEU A 37 -10.90 -2.53 -6.93
C LEU A 37 -11.38 -3.02 -5.56
N PHE A 38 -11.67 -2.12 -4.64
CA PHE A 38 -12.17 -2.41 -3.32
C PHE A 38 -13.29 -1.43 -2.95
N ASP A 39 -14.44 -1.97 -2.55
CA ASP A 39 -15.64 -1.21 -2.23
C ASP A 39 -15.67 -0.62 -0.80
N GLY A 40 -14.60 -0.87 -0.02
CA GLY A 40 -14.50 -0.47 1.38
C GLY A 40 -15.25 -1.37 2.35
N LYS A 41 -15.93 -2.42 1.89
CA LYS A 41 -16.86 -3.22 2.73
C LYS A 41 -16.71 -4.73 2.56
N THR A 42 -16.37 -5.21 1.35
CA THR A 42 -16.33 -6.64 1.03
C THR A 42 -15.08 -7.01 0.25
N LEU A 43 -14.70 -8.28 0.29
CA LEU A 43 -13.63 -8.83 -0.55
C LEU A 43 -14.15 -9.34 -1.91
N LYS A 44 -15.31 -8.87 -2.36
CA LYS A 44 -15.84 -9.22 -3.68
C LYS A 44 -14.88 -8.78 -4.78
N GLY A 45 -14.57 -9.69 -5.71
CA GLY A 45 -13.58 -9.46 -6.76
C GLY A 45 -12.14 -9.77 -6.34
N TRP A 46 -11.98 -10.42 -5.18
CA TRP A 46 -10.70 -10.87 -4.65
C TRP A 46 -10.78 -12.33 -4.20
N HIS A 47 -9.66 -13.06 -4.36
CA HIS A 47 -9.51 -14.44 -3.87
C HIS A 47 -8.13 -14.66 -3.26
N LYS A 48 -8.02 -15.64 -2.37
CA LYS A 48 -6.73 -16.10 -1.81
C LYS A 48 -6.01 -17.01 -2.80
N ASN A 49 -4.69 -17.16 -2.66
CA ASN A 49 -3.98 -18.16 -3.45
C ASN A 49 -4.69 -19.52 -3.37
N PRO A 50 -5.00 -20.17 -4.53
CA PRO A 50 -5.86 -21.37 -4.56
C PRO A 50 -5.17 -22.62 -4.00
N GLN A 51 -3.86 -22.60 -3.92
CA GLN A 51 -3.03 -23.68 -3.38
C GLN A 51 -1.92 -23.11 -2.50
N ARG A 52 -1.25 -23.97 -1.71
CA ARG A 52 -0.10 -23.55 -0.92
C ARG A 52 1.01 -23.01 -1.81
N ILE A 53 1.54 -21.86 -1.45
CA ILE A 53 2.69 -21.20 -2.09
C ILE A 53 3.81 -21.01 -1.06
N GLY A 54 4.96 -20.44 -1.46
CA GLY A 54 6.08 -20.14 -0.56
C GLY A 54 5.69 -19.29 0.65
N HIS A 55 4.67 -18.45 0.54
CA HIS A 55 4.17 -17.59 1.63
C HIS A 55 3.18 -18.32 2.56
N GLY A 56 2.55 -19.42 2.14
CA GLY A 56 1.59 -20.19 2.93
C GLY A 56 0.30 -20.53 2.18
N THR A 57 -0.75 -20.81 2.96
CA THR A 57 -2.05 -21.30 2.46
C THR A 57 -3.08 -20.19 2.25
N GLY A 58 -2.70 -18.91 2.34
CA GLY A 58 -3.55 -17.79 1.98
C GLY A 58 -3.70 -16.68 3.03
N GLY A 59 -3.28 -16.86 4.28
CA GLY A 59 -3.43 -15.85 5.34
C GLY A 59 -4.88 -15.58 5.76
N VAL A 60 -5.05 -14.70 6.77
CA VAL A 60 -6.35 -14.15 7.18
C VAL A 60 -6.56 -12.79 6.53
N TRP A 61 -7.62 -12.67 5.77
CA TRP A 61 -8.01 -11.42 5.12
C TRP A 61 -9.39 -11.00 5.55
N LYS A 62 -9.56 -9.71 5.86
CA LYS A 62 -10.84 -9.12 6.23
C LYS A 62 -11.03 -7.79 5.54
N ALA A 63 -12.29 -7.44 5.28
CA ALA A 63 -12.71 -6.08 4.97
C ALA A 63 -13.27 -5.49 6.26
N GLU A 64 -12.52 -4.61 6.90
CA GLU A 64 -12.90 -3.98 8.18
C GLU A 64 -12.43 -2.51 8.19
N ASP A 65 -13.18 -1.63 8.83
CA ASP A 65 -12.85 -0.18 8.95
C ASP A 65 -12.52 0.50 7.61
N GLY A 66 -13.20 0.10 6.53
CA GLY A 66 -13.00 0.66 5.20
C GLY A 66 -11.69 0.25 4.53
N CYS A 67 -11.01 -0.78 5.02
CA CYS A 67 -9.77 -1.28 4.45
C CYS A 67 -9.75 -2.83 4.38
N ILE A 68 -8.91 -3.36 3.49
CA ILE A 68 -8.47 -4.75 3.51
C ILE A 68 -7.40 -4.86 4.58
N THR A 69 -7.53 -5.82 5.49
CA THR A 69 -6.49 -6.18 6.46
C THR A 69 -5.96 -7.57 6.17
N GLY A 70 -4.66 -7.77 6.34
CA GLY A 70 -3.98 -9.05 6.19
C GLY A 70 -3.14 -9.39 7.41
N GLU A 71 -3.21 -10.67 7.84
CA GLU A 71 -2.46 -11.23 8.95
C GLU A 71 -2.13 -12.71 8.67
N GLN A 72 -1.12 -13.28 9.34
CA GLN A 72 -0.83 -14.71 9.26
C GLN A 72 -1.97 -15.56 9.83
N ASP A 73 -2.13 -16.79 9.34
CA ASP A 73 -3.20 -17.72 9.71
C ASP A 73 -2.66 -19.05 10.25
N PRO A 74 -2.76 -19.33 11.57
CA PRO A 74 -3.17 -18.40 12.63
C PRO A 74 -2.13 -17.30 12.90
N PRO A 75 -2.47 -16.25 13.67
CA PRO A 75 -1.55 -15.15 13.96
C PRO A 75 -0.22 -15.60 14.57
N GLY A 76 0.91 -15.24 13.93
CA GLY A 76 2.25 -15.62 14.36
C GLY A 76 2.67 -17.04 14.01
N SER A 77 1.92 -17.76 13.16
CA SER A 77 2.23 -19.15 12.76
C SER A 77 3.33 -19.27 11.70
N GLY A 78 3.71 -18.19 11.06
CA GLY A 78 4.54 -18.22 9.86
C GLY A 78 3.79 -18.58 8.57
N ASN A 79 2.47 -18.78 8.63
CA ASN A 79 1.64 -19.13 7.49
C ASN A 79 0.91 -17.89 6.94
N GLY A 80 1.42 -17.33 5.88
CA GLY A 80 0.83 -16.18 5.19
C GLY A 80 0.13 -16.57 3.89
N GLY A 81 0.22 -15.71 2.89
CA GLY A 81 -0.37 -15.89 1.56
C GLY A 81 -0.58 -14.57 0.84
N ILE A 82 -1.30 -14.63 -0.25
CA ILE A 82 -1.65 -13.47 -1.06
C ILE A 82 -3.15 -13.39 -1.28
N LEU A 83 -3.67 -12.17 -1.36
CA LEU A 83 -5.02 -11.87 -1.79
C LEU A 83 -4.95 -11.17 -3.15
N LEU A 84 -5.50 -11.81 -4.19
CA LEU A 84 -5.40 -11.41 -5.59
C LEU A 84 -6.73 -10.86 -6.09
N THR A 85 -6.68 -9.88 -7.01
CA THR A 85 -7.86 -9.50 -7.79
C THR A 85 -8.25 -10.61 -8.76
N ASP A 86 -9.56 -10.86 -8.94
CA ASP A 86 -10.09 -11.76 -9.97
C ASP A 86 -9.79 -11.20 -11.37
N ALA A 87 -9.93 -9.89 -11.54
CA ALA A 87 -9.57 -9.18 -12.77
C ALA A 87 -8.04 -9.10 -12.94
N LYS A 88 -7.58 -9.17 -14.21
CA LYS A 88 -6.16 -9.11 -14.59
C LYS A 88 -5.89 -7.85 -15.41
N PHE A 89 -4.79 -7.17 -15.09
CA PHE A 89 -4.42 -5.89 -15.68
C PHE A 89 -3.07 -5.97 -16.39
N GLY A 90 -2.97 -5.30 -17.53
CA GLY A 90 -1.73 -5.19 -18.33
C GLY A 90 -0.99 -3.90 -18.02
N ASP A 91 -1.28 -2.86 -18.80
CA ASP A 91 -0.76 -1.52 -18.60
C ASP A 91 -1.73 -0.73 -17.71
N PHE A 92 -1.23 -0.10 -16.64
CA PHE A 92 -2.11 0.55 -15.67
C PHE A 92 -1.44 1.68 -14.87
N ASP A 93 -2.30 2.55 -14.30
CA ASP A 93 -2.02 3.47 -13.19
C ASP A 93 -2.84 2.99 -11.98
N LEU A 94 -2.17 2.50 -10.94
CA LEU A 94 -2.76 1.99 -9.70
C LEU A 94 -2.53 2.98 -8.57
N ARG A 95 -3.56 3.25 -7.78
CA ARG A 95 -3.50 4.14 -6.61
C ARG A 95 -4.17 3.49 -5.42
N LEU A 96 -3.56 3.65 -4.26
CA LEU A 96 -4.07 3.11 -2.99
C LEU A 96 -3.41 3.82 -1.81
N ASP A 97 -3.92 3.57 -0.62
CA ASP A 97 -3.25 3.94 0.63
C ASP A 97 -2.82 2.66 1.36
N ILE A 98 -1.67 2.71 2.01
CA ILE A 98 -1.12 1.62 2.83
C ILE A 98 -0.86 2.09 4.26
N LYS A 99 -1.10 1.19 5.23
CA LYS A 99 -0.74 1.38 6.64
C LYS A 99 -0.30 0.04 7.22
N PRO A 100 0.95 -0.36 7.03
CA PRO A 100 1.53 -1.54 7.67
C PRO A 100 1.86 -1.25 9.14
N ASP A 101 1.70 -2.25 10.02
CA ASP A 101 2.27 -2.21 11.37
C ASP A 101 3.78 -2.45 11.28
N TRP A 102 4.56 -1.90 12.22
CA TRP A 102 6.00 -2.12 12.25
C TRP A 102 6.33 -3.58 12.51
N GLY A 103 7.27 -4.11 11.75
CA GLY A 103 7.72 -5.49 11.80
C GLY A 103 7.15 -6.38 10.69
N VAL A 104 6.18 -5.92 9.91
CA VAL A 104 5.62 -6.73 8.82
C VAL A 104 6.51 -6.74 7.58
N CYS A 105 6.60 -7.90 6.93
CA CYS A 105 7.15 -8.08 5.60
C CYS A 105 5.98 -8.33 4.63
N SER A 106 5.71 -7.40 3.73
CA SER A 106 4.55 -7.41 2.85
C SER A 106 4.91 -6.92 1.44
N GLY A 107 3.97 -6.99 0.52
CA GLY A 107 4.17 -6.57 -0.86
C GLY A 107 2.89 -6.21 -1.58
N LEU A 108 3.02 -5.32 -2.56
CA LEU A 108 2.01 -5.05 -3.57
C LEU A 108 2.47 -5.71 -4.87
N PHE A 109 1.74 -6.72 -5.31
CA PHE A 109 2.07 -7.51 -6.49
C PHE A 109 1.49 -6.88 -7.74
N LEU A 110 2.32 -6.77 -8.75
CA LEU A 110 2.00 -6.21 -10.05
C LEU A 110 2.11 -7.32 -11.09
N ARG A 111 1.04 -7.53 -11.87
CA ARG A 111 0.93 -8.67 -12.81
C ARG A 111 1.18 -10.02 -12.13
N GLY A 112 0.63 -10.19 -10.91
CA GLY A 112 0.80 -11.40 -10.12
C GLY A 112 0.03 -12.58 -10.68
N ASN A 113 0.51 -13.81 -10.38
CA ASN A 113 -0.20 -15.05 -10.65
C ASN A 113 -0.51 -15.82 -9.35
N ASP A 114 -1.33 -16.86 -9.45
CA ASP A 114 -1.80 -17.66 -8.32
C ASP A 114 -0.70 -18.42 -7.57
N LYS A 115 0.50 -18.49 -8.16
CA LYS A 115 1.70 -19.08 -7.53
C LYS A 115 2.50 -18.06 -6.72
N GLY A 116 2.06 -16.79 -6.65
CA GLY A 116 2.74 -15.73 -5.94
C GLY A 116 3.96 -15.17 -6.67
N GLN A 117 4.07 -15.37 -7.98
CA GLN A 117 5.14 -14.82 -8.80
C GLN A 117 4.69 -13.45 -9.34
N CYS A 118 5.55 -12.44 -9.31
CA CYS A 118 5.18 -11.08 -9.73
C CYS A 118 6.39 -10.13 -9.85
N PHE A 119 6.14 -8.92 -10.32
CA PHE A 119 6.91 -7.74 -9.94
C PHE A 119 6.33 -7.21 -8.64
N GLN A 120 7.08 -7.28 -7.54
CA GLN A 120 6.61 -6.83 -6.23
C GLN A 120 7.10 -5.41 -5.95
N MET A 121 6.20 -4.47 -5.70
CA MET A 121 6.57 -3.29 -4.93
C MET A 121 6.67 -3.71 -3.47
N MET A 122 7.87 -3.68 -2.90
CA MET A 122 8.13 -4.06 -1.52
C MET A 122 7.34 -3.17 -0.55
N VAL A 123 6.81 -3.79 0.50
CA VAL A 123 6.21 -3.15 1.67
C VAL A 123 6.80 -3.81 2.93
N ASP A 124 8.13 -4.00 2.90
CA ASP A 124 8.89 -4.60 4.00
C ASP A 124 9.14 -3.53 5.06
N TYR A 125 8.20 -3.43 6.00
CA TYR A 125 8.17 -2.36 6.99
C TYR A 125 8.72 -2.85 8.35
N HIS A 126 10.03 -3.11 8.36
CA HIS A 126 10.79 -3.64 9.51
C HIS A 126 12.26 -3.21 9.40
N ASP A 127 13.08 -3.47 10.44
CA ASP A 127 14.52 -3.24 10.38
C ASP A 127 15.15 -4.05 9.25
N GLY A 128 15.94 -3.40 8.41
CA GLY A 128 16.52 -3.98 7.18
C GLY A 128 15.52 -4.15 6.03
N GLY A 129 14.29 -3.64 6.17
CA GLY A 129 13.28 -3.68 5.12
C GLY A 129 13.39 -2.55 4.09
N ASN A 130 12.42 -2.47 3.19
CA ASN A 130 12.29 -1.42 2.19
C ASN A 130 10.85 -1.25 1.74
N VAL A 131 10.44 -0.03 1.42
CA VAL A 131 9.10 0.24 0.88
C VAL A 131 9.23 1.05 -0.40
N GLY A 132 8.57 0.57 -1.46
CA GLY A 132 8.46 1.31 -2.72
C GLY A 132 9.41 0.88 -3.84
N HIS A 133 10.49 0.12 -3.58
CA HIS A 133 11.34 -0.44 -4.62
C HIS A 133 10.81 -1.78 -5.13
N ILE A 134 11.36 -2.26 -6.25
CA ILE A 134 10.85 -3.45 -6.95
C ILE A 134 11.72 -4.68 -6.63
N TYR A 135 11.04 -5.79 -6.34
CA TYR A 135 11.63 -7.10 -6.14
C TYR A 135 10.98 -8.12 -7.09
N GLY A 136 11.76 -9.09 -7.54
CA GLY A 136 11.30 -10.17 -8.41
C GLY A 136 10.81 -11.36 -7.61
N GLU A 137 9.59 -11.29 -7.06
CA GLU A 137 9.03 -12.36 -6.24
C GLU A 137 8.73 -13.60 -7.08
N GLY A 138 9.41 -14.72 -6.76
CA GLY A 138 9.32 -15.96 -7.53
C GLY A 138 9.76 -15.85 -9.00
N THR A 139 10.44 -14.75 -9.37
CA THR A 139 10.88 -14.44 -10.74
C THR A 139 12.38 -14.17 -10.85
N GLY A 140 13.17 -14.83 -10.00
CA GLY A 140 14.63 -14.74 -10.00
C GLY A 140 15.22 -13.93 -8.84
N GLY A 141 14.42 -13.31 -7.99
CA GLY A 141 14.87 -12.65 -6.77
C GLY A 141 15.68 -11.37 -7.01
N PHE A 142 15.60 -10.76 -8.21
CA PHE A 142 16.27 -9.47 -8.48
C PHE A 142 15.73 -8.38 -7.54
N ASN A 143 16.57 -7.44 -7.16
CA ASN A 143 16.24 -6.45 -6.15
C ASN A 143 16.77 -5.07 -6.55
N THR A 144 15.91 -4.06 -6.51
CA THR A 144 16.23 -2.70 -6.96
C THR A 144 16.45 -1.71 -5.83
N ARG A 145 16.43 -2.15 -4.55
CA ARG A 145 16.58 -1.27 -3.39
C ARG A 145 18.03 -0.82 -3.19
N PRO A 146 18.33 0.51 -3.12
CA PRO A 146 19.67 1.04 -2.87
C PRO A 146 19.95 1.27 -1.39
N PHE A 147 18.94 1.17 -0.53
CA PHE A 147 19.02 1.32 0.92
C PHE A 147 17.98 0.43 1.60
N ASP A 148 18.23 0.12 2.84
CA ASP A 148 17.26 -0.46 3.77
C ASP A 148 16.74 0.64 4.70
N ILE A 149 15.63 0.38 5.38
CA ILE A 149 15.10 1.23 6.44
C ILE A 149 15.24 0.53 7.79
N ASP A 150 15.57 1.30 8.83
CA ASP A 150 15.49 0.87 10.22
C ASP A 150 14.57 1.80 11.02
N GLY A 151 13.93 1.28 12.07
CA GLY A 151 13.07 2.08 12.94
C GLY A 151 13.87 2.98 13.88
N LYS A 152 13.35 4.20 14.11
CA LYS A 152 13.74 5.02 15.27
C LYS A 152 12.76 4.72 16.39
N ILE A 153 13.21 3.96 17.39
CA ILE A 153 12.37 3.58 18.52
C ILE A 153 12.76 4.45 19.74
N ILE A 154 11.77 5.08 20.36
CA ILE A 154 11.92 5.83 21.62
C ILE A 154 10.83 5.30 22.58
N ASP A 155 11.21 4.89 23.76
CA ASP A 155 10.31 4.33 24.79
C ASP A 155 9.39 3.21 24.22
N GLY A 156 9.97 2.31 23.42
CA GLY A 156 9.28 1.19 22.77
C GLY A 156 8.32 1.58 21.63
N LYS A 157 8.27 2.85 21.24
CA LYS A 157 7.40 3.34 20.16
C LYS A 157 8.20 3.72 18.93
N LEU A 158 7.72 3.33 17.76
CA LEU A 158 8.26 3.79 16.48
C LEU A 158 7.88 5.28 16.29
N VAL A 159 8.89 6.14 16.23
CA VAL A 159 8.71 7.59 16.06
C VAL A 159 9.23 8.12 14.73
N GLY A 160 9.91 7.29 13.94
CA GLY A 160 10.47 7.66 12.65
C GLY A 160 11.23 6.51 12.01
N LEU A 161 11.84 6.79 10.85
CA LEU A 161 12.70 5.87 10.13
C LEU A 161 14.10 6.49 9.98
N LYS A 162 15.10 5.64 9.82
CA LYS A 162 16.46 6.01 9.40
C LYS A 162 16.89 5.14 8.24
N PRO A 163 17.60 5.69 7.23
CA PRO A 163 18.10 4.92 6.12
C PRO A 163 19.37 4.17 6.53
N LYS A 164 19.54 2.98 5.94
CA LYS A 164 20.76 2.19 6.00
C LYS A 164 21.23 1.97 4.56
N PRO A 165 22.22 2.73 4.07
CA PRO A 165 22.73 2.60 2.71
C PRO A 165 23.24 1.19 2.44
N LYS A 166 23.04 0.70 1.22
CA LYS A 166 23.65 -0.53 0.71
C LYS A 166 24.91 -0.18 -0.04
N GLY A 167 25.91 -1.05 0.01
CA GLY A 167 27.22 -0.80 -0.63
C GLY A 167 27.13 -0.72 -2.14
N GLU A 168 26.34 -1.60 -2.77
CA GLU A 168 26.14 -1.60 -4.22
C GLU A 168 24.80 -0.94 -4.57
N LYS A 169 24.83 0.01 -5.50
CA LYS A 169 23.62 0.66 -6.01
C LYS A 169 23.06 -0.16 -7.18
N PRO A 170 21.78 -0.52 -7.16
CA PRO A 170 21.17 -1.19 -8.30
C PRO A 170 21.17 -0.28 -9.53
N LYS A 171 21.34 -0.90 -10.70
CA LYS A 171 21.30 -0.21 -12.00
C LYS A 171 19.87 0.06 -12.45
N ILE A 172 19.20 1.02 -11.82
CA ILE A 172 17.85 1.45 -12.16
C ILE A 172 17.82 2.90 -12.62
N ASN A 173 16.75 3.29 -13.33
CA ASN A 173 16.63 4.60 -13.93
C ASN A 173 16.54 5.73 -12.90
N TYR A 174 15.90 5.45 -11.75
CA TYR A 174 15.79 6.40 -10.65
C TYR A 174 15.53 5.69 -9.32
N SER A 175 16.15 6.22 -8.28
CA SER A 175 15.82 5.94 -6.88
C SER A 175 15.85 7.22 -6.06
N ILE A 176 14.89 7.40 -5.18
CA ILE A 176 14.93 8.41 -4.13
C ILE A 176 16.11 8.13 -3.18
N SER A 177 16.66 9.17 -2.52
CA SER A 177 17.61 8.94 -1.43
C SER A 177 16.93 8.39 -0.18
N GLY A 178 17.66 7.59 0.61
CA GLY A 178 17.12 7.04 1.84
C GLY A 178 16.67 8.11 2.84
N GLU A 179 17.41 9.22 2.95
CA GLU A 179 17.12 10.35 3.82
C GLU A 179 15.78 11.01 3.42
N LYS A 180 15.62 11.29 2.11
CA LYS A 180 14.38 11.88 1.59
C LYS A 180 13.21 10.92 1.80
N PHE A 181 13.39 9.61 1.54
CA PHE A 181 12.36 8.60 1.79
C PHE A 181 11.93 8.60 3.26
N CYS A 182 12.87 8.49 4.20
CA CYS A 182 12.57 8.45 5.63
C CYS A 182 11.91 9.74 6.15
N SER A 183 12.15 10.89 5.51
CA SER A 183 11.52 12.16 5.88
C SER A 183 10.07 12.28 5.38
N LEU A 184 9.71 11.62 4.28
CA LEU A 184 8.37 11.71 3.68
C LEU A 184 7.41 10.60 4.14
N TYR A 185 7.95 9.46 4.61
CA TYR A 185 7.13 8.33 5.04
C TYR A 185 6.49 8.59 6.40
N LYS A 186 5.18 8.46 6.47
CA LYS A 186 4.41 8.71 7.69
C LYS A 186 4.33 7.43 8.51
N VAL A 187 5.10 7.36 9.60
CA VAL A 187 5.04 6.23 10.53
C VAL A 187 3.70 6.21 11.25
N ASN A 188 3.16 5.00 11.51
CA ASN A 188 1.88 4.78 12.20
C ASN A 188 0.66 5.44 11.52
N ASP A 189 0.78 5.89 10.27
CA ASP A 189 -0.28 6.57 9.53
C ASP A 189 -0.39 6.04 8.09
N TRP A 190 -1.42 6.48 7.40
CA TRP A 190 -1.68 6.13 6.00
C TRP A 190 -0.70 6.84 5.05
N ASN A 191 -0.08 6.06 4.19
CA ASN A 191 0.78 6.54 3.12
C ASN A 191 0.11 6.31 1.77
N LYS A 192 0.02 7.37 0.97
CA LYS A 192 -0.52 7.30 -0.39
C LYS A 192 0.50 6.66 -1.32
N VAL A 193 0.08 5.65 -2.07
CA VAL A 193 0.89 4.94 -3.05
C VAL A 193 0.30 5.13 -4.43
N ARG A 194 1.17 5.33 -5.41
CA ARG A 194 0.85 5.25 -6.83
C ARG A 194 1.87 4.35 -7.52
N VAL A 195 1.40 3.50 -8.43
CA VAL A 195 2.25 2.68 -9.28
C VAL A 195 1.78 2.80 -10.72
N LYS A 196 2.70 3.11 -11.63
CA LYS A 196 2.47 3.02 -13.06
C LYS A 196 3.28 1.85 -13.62
N CYS A 197 2.62 0.93 -14.34
CA CYS A 197 3.22 -0.26 -14.94
C CYS A 197 2.82 -0.31 -16.42
N VAL A 198 3.78 -0.20 -17.33
CA VAL A 198 3.50 -0.05 -18.78
C VAL A 198 4.49 -0.82 -19.64
N GLY A 199 4.00 -1.48 -20.68
CA GLY A 199 4.77 -2.17 -21.71
C GLY A 199 4.91 -3.68 -21.49
N LYS A 200 5.29 -4.40 -22.54
CA LYS A 200 5.52 -5.86 -22.50
C LYS A 200 6.58 -6.22 -21.46
N HIS A 201 7.73 -5.58 -21.50
CA HIS A 201 8.76 -5.59 -20.45
C HIS A 201 8.57 -4.31 -19.63
N PRO A 202 7.85 -4.37 -18.48
CA PRO A 202 7.25 -3.17 -17.96
C PRO A 202 8.26 -2.15 -17.43
N LYS A 203 8.02 -0.89 -17.75
CA LYS A 203 8.51 0.21 -16.98
C LYS A 203 7.59 0.40 -15.78
N ILE A 204 8.14 0.27 -14.57
CA ILE A 204 7.41 0.40 -13.32
C ILE A 204 7.93 1.63 -12.58
N ILE A 205 7.02 2.55 -12.27
CA ILE A 205 7.35 3.74 -11.51
C ILE A 205 6.48 3.75 -10.26
N THR A 206 7.09 3.96 -9.10
CA THR A 206 6.40 4.04 -7.82
C THR A 206 6.51 5.42 -7.21
N TRP A 207 5.46 5.86 -6.54
CA TRP A 207 5.42 7.10 -5.74
C TRP A 207 4.83 6.80 -4.37
N ILE A 208 5.36 7.48 -3.35
CA ILE A 208 4.81 7.47 -1.99
C ILE A 208 4.63 8.93 -1.55
N ASN A 209 3.43 9.25 -1.06
CA ASN A 209 3.04 10.60 -0.64
C ASN A 209 3.31 11.70 -1.68
N GLY A 210 3.21 11.34 -2.97
CA GLY A 210 3.42 12.26 -4.10
C GLY A 210 4.85 12.31 -4.63
N GLU A 211 5.84 11.80 -3.90
CA GLU A 211 7.24 11.78 -4.32
C GLU A 211 7.58 10.48 -5.08
N LYS A 212 8.30 10.59 -6.20
CA LYS A 212 8.80 9.41 -6.95
C LYS A 212 9.84 8.68 -6.10
N VAL A 213 9.63 7.36 -5.92
CA VAL A 213 10.51 6.50 -5.10
C VAL A 213 11.43 5.67 -5.99
N CYS A 214 10.89 5.01 -7.00
CA CYS A 214 11.63 4.11 -7.87
C CYS A 214 11.17 4.25 -9.33
N GLU A 215 12.10 4.14 -10.26
CA GLU A 215 11.81 3.90 -11.68
C GLU A 215 12.66 2.72 -12.15
N PHE A 216 11.99 1.60 -12.35
CA PHE A 216 12.55 0.35 -12.85
C PHE A 216 12.06 0.15 -14.28
N ASP A 217 12.97 -0.17 -15.19
CA ASP A 217 12.65 -0.47 -16.58
C ASP A 217 13.14 -1.88 -16.93
N ALA A 218 12.20 -2.83 -17.00
CA ALA A 218 12.53 -4.22 -17.31
C ALA A 218 13.14 -4.42 -18.71
N ALA A 219 12.94 -3.47 -19.64
CA ALA A 219 13.55 -3.56 -20.98
C ALA A 219 15.06 -3.32 -20.94
N SER A 220 15.58 -2.54 -20.00
CA SER A 220 16.98 -2.16 -19.91
C SER A 220 17.71 -2.69 -18.68
N TYR A 221 16.98 -3.21 -17.67
CA TYR A 221 17.58 -3.70 -16.44
C TYR A 221 18.42 -4.97 -16.64
N SER A 222 19.60 -5.02 -16.01
CA SER A 222 20.57 -6.13 -16.13
C SER A 222 21.14 -6.57 -14.77
N GLY A 223 20.39 -6.37 -13.69
CA GLY A 223 20.81 -6.80 -12.35
C GLY A 223 20.82 -8.33 -12.19
N SER A 224 21.54 -8.79 -11.16
CA SER A 224 21.61 -10.22 -10.83
C SER A 224 20.21 -10.81 -10.58
N GLY A 225 19.99 -12.03 -11.03
CA GLY A 225 18.71 -12.74 -10.90
C GLY A 225 17.62 -12.30 -11.88
N PHE A 226 17.88 -11.32 -12.74
CA PHE A 226 16.91 -10.83 -13.71
C PHE A 226 17.10 -11.47 -15.09
N ASP A 227 16.07 -12.20 -15.52
CA ASP A 227 15.94 -12.74 -16.88
C ASP A 227 14.62 -12.27 -17.48
N ARG A 228 14.69 -11.27 -18.33
CA ARG A 228 13.53 -10.58 -18.90
C ARG A 228 12.59 -11.52 -19.66
N GLU A 229 13.14 -12.41 -20.48
CA GLU A 229 12.32 -13.29 -21.31
C GLU A 229 11.66 -14.39 -20.46
N LYS A 230 12.39 -14.97 -19.51
CA LYS A 230 11.85 -15.95 -18.56
C LYS A 230 10.76 -15.35 -17.69
N ILE A 231 10.94 -14.12 -17.21
CA ILE A 231 9.93 -13.40 -16.41
C ILE A 231 8.68 -13.15 -17.26
N THR A 232 8.84 -12.71 -18.52
CA THR A 232 7.73 -12.49 -19.45
C THR A 232 6.98 -13.79 -19.77
N GLN A 233 7.69 -14.90 -19.94
CA GLN A 233 7.08 -16.23 -20.12
C GLN A 233 6.29 -16.67 -18.88
N THR A 234 6.80 -16.36 -17.68
CA THR A 234 6.18 -16.73 -16.39
C THR A 234 4.93 -15.90 -16.07
N LEU A 235 5.00 -14.58 -16.24
CA LEU A 235 3.96 -13.64 -15.83
C LEU A 235 3.01 -13.24 -16.98
N GLY A 236 3.43 -13.37 -18.23
CA GLY A 236 2.73 -12.78 -19.36
C GLY A 236 2.77 -11.25 -19.32
N THR A 237 1.80 -10.62 -20.03
CA THR A 237 1.66 -9.16 -20.10
C THR A 237 0.53 -8.63 -19.24
N LYS A 238 -0.31 -9.51 -18.66
CA LYS A 238 -1.44 -9.20 -17.76
C LYS A 238 -1.42 -10.15 -16.58
N GLY A 239 -1.78 -9.64 -15.41
CA GLY A 239 -1.89 -10.43 -14.18
C GLY A 239 -2.69 -9.70 -13.12
N SER A 240 -2.91 -10.35 -12.00
CA SER A 240 -3.65 -9.79 -10.88
C SER A 240 -2.84 -8.69 -10.16
N ILE A 241 -3.53 -7.73 -9.59
CA ILE A 241 -3.01 -6.94 -8.48
C ILE A 241 -3.21 -7.79 -7.23
N ALA A 242 -2.17 -7.94 -6.39
CA ALA A 242 -2.33 -8.66 -5.14
C ALA A 242 -1.64 -7.95 -3.98
N VAL A 243 -2.08 -8.28 -2.77
CA VAL A 243 -1.47 -7.86 -1.52
C VAL A 243 -1.00 -9.08 -0.75
N GLN A 244 0.12 -8.96 -0.01
CA GLN A 244 0.83 -10.07 0.58
C GLN A 244 0.81 -10.01 2.10
N VAL A 245 0.68 -11.17 2.72
CA VAL A 245 1.15 -11.48 4.08
C VAL A 245 2.31 -12.46 3.94
N HIS A 246 3.53 -12.01 4.20
CA HIS A 246 4.70 -12.87 4.04
C HIS A 246 4.69 -14.01 5.06
N GLY A 247 5.02 -15.20 4.60
CA GLY A 247 5.23 -16.37 5.46
C GLY A 247 6.53 -16.28 6.25
N GLY A 248 6.70 -17.16 7.25
CA GLY A 248 7.88 -17.21 8.09
C GLY A 248 7.74 -16.54 9.45
N GLY A 249 8.72 -16.73 10.32
CA GLY A 249 8.62 -16.38 11.74
C GLY A 249 8.87 -14.90 12.08
N SER A 250 9.20 -14.05 11.09
CA SER A 250 9.52 -12.64 11.35
C SER A 250 8.30 -11.72 11.46
N TRP A 251 7.11 -12.18 11.04
CA TRP A 251 5.88 -11.40 11.14
C TRP A 251 5.42 -11.35 12.60
N PRO A 252 5.32 -10.16 13.24
CA PRO A 252 4.91 -10.07 14.63
C PRO A 252 3.47 -10.55 14.81
N LYS A 253 3.23 -11.38 15.85
CA LYS A 253 1.88 -11.85 16.17
C LYS A 253 0.94 -10.69 16.40
N GLY A 254 -0.20 -10.67 15.70
CA GLY A 254 -1.21 -9.63 15.78
C GLY A 254 -0.94 -8.39 14.93
N ALA A 255 0.26 -8.28 14.32
CA ALA A 255 0.55 -7.21 13.38
C ALA A 255 -0.24 -7.40 12.08
N LYS A 256 -0.65 -6.30 11.47
CA LYS A 256 -1.45 -6.28 10.24
C LYS A 256 -0.84 -5.36 9.19
N CYS A 257 -1.00 -5.71 7.93
CA CYS A 257 -0.90 -4.77 6.84
C CYS A 257 -2.30 -4.34 6.39
N ARG A 258 -2.49 -3.03 6.11
CA ARG A 258 -3.79 -2.46 5.77
C ARG A 258 -3.72 -1.71 4.46
N TRP A 259 -4.78 -1.88 3.64
CA TRP A 259 -4.88 -1.37 2.28
C TRP A 259 -6.26 -0.77 2.05
N ARG A 260 -6.36 0.46 1.51
CA ARG A 260 -7.63 1.08 1.19
C ARG A 260 -7.55 1.97 -0.04
N ASN A 261 -8.70 2.49 -0.48
CA ASN A 261 -8.79 3.40 -1.63
C ASN A 261 -8.12 2.82 -2.88
N ILE A 262 -8.23 1.48 -3.06
CA ILE A 262 -7.56 0.74 -4.13
C ILE A 262 -8.32 0.98 -5.41
N ARG A 263 -7.72 1.72 -6.35
CA ARG A 263 -8.32 2.07 -7.63
C ARG A 263 -7.30 1.98 -8.75
N ILE A 264 -7.75 1.58 -9.92
CA ILE A 264 -6.90 1.36 -11.09
C ILE A 264 -7.50 2.02 -12.33
N LYS A 265 -6.62 2.49 -13.20
CA LYS A 265 -6.94 2.93 -14.56
C LYS A 265 -6.10 2.12 -15.53
N GLU A 266 -6.73 1.40 -16.47
CA GLU A 266 -6.04 0.78 -17.61
C GLU A 266 -5.56 1.86 -18.58
N LEU A 267 -4.38 1.65 -19.20
CA LEU A 267 -3.69 2.62 -20.07
C LEU A 267 -3.57 2.10 -21.48
#